data_cae56e5dbfc327b521876bc41f20f002
#
_entry.id   cae56e5dbfc327b521876bc41f20f002
#
_cell.length_a   1.000
_cell.length_b   1.000
_cell.length_c   1.000
_cell.angle_alpha   90.00
_cell.angle_beta   90.00
_cell.angle_gamma   90.00
#
_symmetry.space_group_name_H-M   'P 1'
#
loop_
_entity.id
_entity.type
_entity.pdbx_description
1 polymer ?
#
loop_
_entity_poly.entity_id
_entity_poly.type
_entity_poly.pdbx_seq_one_letter_code
_entity_poly.pdbx_strand_id
1 'polypeptide(L)'
;MKDKCQREITYLRLSVTDLCNLRCRYCMPAEGVAKKQHSEICSVEELVEMAAVAADCGVTKVRLTGGEPLVRRGIVDICRGVAALPGVREVDMTTNGILLPELARPLREAGLHRLNVSLDTLRPDRYAHLTRLGRLEDALAGLRAAAEAGFTGTKLNVVLMAGFNDDEIEDFVALTAEYPLEVRFIELMPMGQADAGVYLPGDTVLERCRSLVPVEPSGVARRWRLPGGKGLVGLIEPMSHRFCGRCDRIRITADGRLKPCLHSSQEIILRGLHGEELRQAIRDGIAAKPERHHMAEEGRSQTERNMNEIGG
;
A
#
# COMPACT_ATOMS: atom_id res chain seq x y z
N MET A 1 14.92 -14.16 -4.80
CA MET A 1 14.77 -15.55 -4.27
C MET A 1 13.39 -16.07 -4.62
N LYS A 2 13.26 -17.39 -4.92
CA LYS A 2 11.97 -18.01 -5.19
C LYS A 2 11.37 -18.64 -3.93
N ASP A 3 10.04 -18.56 -3.80
CA ASP A 3 9.29 -19.27 -2.76
C ASP A 3 9.00 -20.73 -3.15
N LYS A 4 8.28 -21.47 -2.30
CA LYS A 4 7.93 -22.89 -2.58
C LYS A 4 7.04 -23.06 -3.82
N CYS A 5 6.31 -22.02 -4.23
CA CYS A 5 5.45 -22.01 -5.43
C CYS A 5 6.19 -21.48 -6.68
N GLN A 6 7.53 -21.35 -6.64
CA GLN A 6 8.39 -20.83 -7.72
C GLN A 6 8.12 -19.37 -8.09
N ARG A 7 7.40 -18.59 -7.25
CA ARG A 7 7.22 -17.16 -7.44
C ARG A 7 8.50 -16.43 -7.04
N GLU A 8 8.97 -15.54 -7.89
CA GLU A 8 10.12 -14.70 -7.60
C GLU A 8 9.71 -13.56 -6.67
N ILE A 9 10.24 -13.53 -5.45
CA ILE A 9 9.92 -12.52 -4.45
C ILE A 9 10.89 -11.36 -4.61
N THR A 10 10.37 -10.27 -5.18
CA THR A 10 11.15 -9.07 -5.54
C THR A 10 10.67 -7.80 -4.86
N TYR A 11 9.56 -7.86 -4.12
CA TYR A 11 8.88 -6.68 -3.61
C TYR A 11 8.66 -6.75 -2.09
N LEU A 12 9.31 -5.85 -1.36
CA LEU A 12 9.11 -5.64 0.08
C LEU A 12 8.12 -4.48 0.33
N ARG A 13 7.10 -4.71 1.15
CA ARG A 13 6.33 -3.63 1.79
C ARG A 13 6.85 -3.46 3.21
N LEU A 14 7.45 -2.31 3.50
CA LEU A 14 8.07 -1.99 4.78
C LEU A 14 7.18 -1.00 5.52
N SER A 15 6.52 -1.46 6.59
CA SER A 15 5.76 -0.60 7.48
C SER A 15 6.72 0.11 8.43
N VAL A 16 6.70 1.44 8.43
CA VAL A 16 7.62 2.25 9.25
C VAL A 16 6.97 2.75 10.54
N THR A 17 5.65 2.61 10.67
CA THR A 17 4.85 2.99 11.84
C THR A 17 3.47 2.37 11.77
N ASP A 18 2.84 2.13 12.90
CA ASP A 18 1.42 1.76 13.03
C ASP A 18 0.52 2.98 13.28
N LEU A 19 1.11 4.15 13.59
CA LEU A 19 0.39 5.39 13.81
C LEU A 19 -0.12 5.99 12.48
N CYS A 20 -1.27 6.65 12.56
CA CYS A 20 -1.84 7.39 11.45
C CYS A 20 -2.46 8.70 11.96
N ASN A 21 -2.44 9.75 11.15
CA ASN A 21 -3.15 11.00 11.41
C ASN A 21 -4.63 10.98 10.99
N LEU A 22 -5.08 9.86 10.39
CA LEU A 22 -6.49 9.58 10.08
C LEU A 22 -7.02 8.38 10.89
N ARG A 23 -8.36 8.16 10.83
CA ARG A 23 -9.06 7.06 11.49
C ARG A 23 -10.10 6.45 10.54
N CYS A 24 -9.65 6.05 9.34
CA CYS A 24 -10.55 5.52 8.31
C CYS A 24 -11.34 4.33 8.84
N ARG A 25 -12.67 4.34 8.60
CA ARG A 25 -13.64 3.41 9.21
C ARG A 25 -13.37 1.94 8.92
N TYR A 26 -12.84 1.63 7.73
CA TYR A 26 -12.49 0.26 7.35
C TYR A 26 -11.09 -0.16 7.82
N CYS A 27 -10.24 0.78 8.26
CA CYS A 27 -8.83 0.55 8.52
C CYS A 27 -8.51 0.36 10.01
N MET A 28 -9.11 1.18 10.89
CA MET A 28 -8.82 1.14 12.32
C MET A 28 -10.01 1.63 13.16
N PRO A 29 -10.03 1.31 14.48
CA PRO A 29 -11.04 1.82 15.42
C PRO A 29 -11.04 3.36 15.49
N ALA A 30 -12.16 3.94 15.96
CA ALA A 30 -12.31 5.38 16.11
C ALA A 30 -11.31 5.99 17.10
N GLU A 31 -11.01 5.26 18.15
CA GLU A 31 -10.03 5.60 19.19
C GLU A 31 -8.59 5.61 18.65
N GLY A 32 -8.39 4.96 17.50
CA GLY A 32 -7.07 4.67 16.93
C GLY A 32 -6.44 3.44 17.57
N VAL A 33 -5.12 3.38 17.51
CA VAL A 33 -4.32 2.31 18.12
C VAL A 33 -3.53 2.83 19.32
N ALA A 34 -3.32 1.97 20.31
CA ALA A 34 -2.47 2.30 21.43
C ALA A 34 -1.05 2.63 20.94
N LYS A 35 -0.53 3.75 21.44
CA LYS A 35 0.83 4.16 21.09
C LYS A 35 1.82 3.19 21.72
N LYS A 36 2.54 2.45 20.90
CA LYS A 36 3.64 1.59 21.34
C LYS A 36 4.81 2.44 21.85
N GLN A 37 5.58 1.88 22.77
CA GLN A 37 6.80 2.51 23.26
C GLN A 37 7.88 2.49 22.16
N HIS A 38 8.86 3.38 22.25
CA HIS A 38 9.99 3.40 21.29
C HIS A 38 10.72 2.06 21.25
N SER A 39 10.80 1.37 22.39
CA SER A 39 11.36 0.03 22.51
C SER A 39 10.55 -1.07 21.80
N GLU A 40 9.37 -0.81 21.30
CA GLU A 40 8.49 -1.77 20.62
C GLU A 40 8.43 -1.56 19.11
N ILE A 41 8.96 -0.43 18.60
CA ILE A 41 8.99 -0.06 17.18
C ILE A 41 10.43 -0.04 16.69
N CYS A 42 10.68 -0.58 15.52
CA CYS A 42 12.02 -0.58 14.91
C CYS A 42 12.56 0.84 14.72
N SER A 43 13.86 1.01 15.00
CA SER A 43 14.61 2.22 14.70
C SER A 43 14.75 2.45 13.17
N VAL A 44 15.31 3.60 12.79
CA VAL A 44 15.63 3.88 11.38
C VAL A 44 16.65 2.86 10.87
N GLU A 45 17.68 2.60 11.67
CA GLU A 45 18.79 1.70 11.37
C GLU A 45 18.30 0.25 11.22
N GLU A 46 17.46 -0.24 12.14
CA GLU A 46 16.87 -1.59 12.08
C GLU A 46 16.03 -1.76 10.80
N LEU A 47 15.20 -0.78 10.44
CA LEU A 47 14.38 -0.84 9.21
C LEU A 47 15.25 -0.87 7.94
N VAL A 48 16.33 -0.06 7.91
CA VAL A 48 17.26 -0.04 6.77
C VAL A 48 18.06 -1.36 6.70
N GLU A 49 18.51 -1.91 7.84
CA GLU A 49 19.19 -3.21 7.89
C GLU A 49 18.29 -4.35 7.38
N MET A 50 17.03 -4.40 7.84
CA MET A 50 16.07 -5.40 7.35
C MET A 50 15.81 -5.27 5.84
N ALA A 51 15.74 -4.03 5.33
CA ALA A 51 15.61 -3.80 3.89
C ALA A 51 16.87 -4.22 3.11
N ALA A 52 18.06 -3.99 3.67
CA ALA A 52 19.33 -4.40 3.07
C ALA A 52 19.42 -5.92 2.96
N VAL A 53 19.14 -6.65 4.04
CA VAL A 53 19.15 -8.11 4.03
C VAL A 53 18.07 -8.68 3.10
N ALA A 54 16.91 -8.04 3.01
CA ALA A 54 15.89 -8.42 2.04
C ALA A 54 16.36 -8.19 0.58
N ALA A 55 17.10 -7.11 0.32
CA ALA A 55 17.72 -6.85 -0.99
C ALA A 55 18.75 -7.91 -1.35
N ASP A 56 19.58 -8.35 -0.41
CA ASP A 56 20.51 -9.48 -0.59
C ASP A 56 19.77 -10.80 -0.90
N CYS A 57 18.54 -10.95 -0.42
CA CYS A 57 17.66 -12.08 -0.76
C CYS A 57 16.92 -11.90 -2.09
N GLY A 58 17.16 -10.82 -2.84
CA GLY A 58 16.63 -10.61 -4.20
C GLY A 58 15.47 -9.63 -4.29
N VAL A 59 15.14 -8.91 -3.20
CA VAL A 59 14.20 -7.79 -3.25
C VAL A 59 14.84 -6.62 -4.01
N THR A 60 14.15 -6.13 -5.03
CA THR A 60 14.61 -5.00 -5.85
C THR A 60 13.71 -3.78 -5.74
N LYS A 61 12.54 -3.95 -5.13
CA LYS A 61 11.56 -2.91 -4.92
C LYS A 61 11.13 -2.84 -3.46
N VAL A 62 11.18 -1.64 -2.87
CA VAL A 62 10.72 -1.40 -1.51
C VAL A 62 9.59 -0.36 -1.54
N ARG A 63 8.50 -0.64 -0.83
CA ARG A 63 7.43 0.33 -0.61
C ARG A 63 7.33 0.68 0.86
N LEU A 64 7.58 1.92 1.17
CA LEU A 64 7.36 2.48 2.50
C LEU A 64 5.86 2.64 2.75
N THR A 65 5.40 2.08 3.84
CA THR A 65 4.00 2.05 4.26
C THR A 65 3.90 2.27 5.76
N GLY A 66 2.74 2.00 6.33
CA GLY A 66 2.51 2.04 7.78
C GLY A 66 1.02 2.18 8.05
N GLY A 67 0.67 2.77 9.17
CA GLY A 67 -0.57 3.51 9.28
C GLY A 67 -0.51 4.68 8.28
N GLU A 68 0.28 5.71 8.62
CA GLU A 68 0.66 6.75 7.67
C GLU A 68 2.19 6.98 7.77
N PRO A 69 2.97 6.65 6.72
CA PRO A 69 4.44 6.73 6.80
C PRO A 69 4.96 8.16 7.04
N LEU A 70 4.22 9.19 6.58
CA LEU A 70 4.65 10.58 6.71
C LEU A 70 4.61 11.11 8.16
N VAL A 71 3.89 10.44 9.09
CA VAL A 71 3.92 10.81 10.51
C VAL A 71 5.15 10.24 11.24
N ARG A 72 5.91 9.34 10.60
CA ARG A 72 7.12 8.75 11.18
C ARG A 72 8.25 9.78 11.21
N ARG A 73 8.74 10.13 12.42
CA ARG A 73 9.97 10.88 12.55
C ARG A 73 11.12 10.13 11.88
N GLY A 74 11.93 10.83 11.06
CA GLY A 74 13.01 10.21 10.29
C GLY A 74 12.56 9.50 9.00
N ILE A 75 11.32 9.72 8.52
CA ILE A 75 10.83 9.10 7.27
C ILE A 75 11.73 9.43 6.06
N VAL A 76 12.26 10.64 5.99
CA VAL A 76 13.19 11.05 4.94
C VAL A 76 14.51 10.28 5.03
N ASP A 77 15.00 10.02 6.25
CA ASP A 77 16.24 9.26 6.48
C ASP A 77 16.04 7.76 6.18
N ILE A 78 14.90 7.19 6.56
CA ILE A 78 14.52 5.83 6.14
C ILE A 78 14.49 5.73 4.61
N CYS A 79 13.83 6.69 3.94
CA CYS A 79 13.76 6.72 2.48
C CYS A 79 15.15 6.77 1.85
N ARG A 80 16.01 7.69 2.33
CA ARG A 80 17.40 7.87 1.86
C ARG A 80 18.23 6.61 2.08
N GLY A 81 18.16 6.02 3.29
CA GLY A 81 18.87 4.80 3.63
C GLY A 81 18.48 3.64 2.73
N VAL A 82 17.17 3.44 2.52
CA VAL A 82 16.66 2.36 1.64
C VAL A 82 17.00 2.62 0.17
N ALA A 83 16.93 3.86 -0.30
CA ALA A 83 17.25 4.21 -1.70
C ALA A 83 18.75 4.06 -2.03
N ALA A 84 19.60 4.17 -1.02
CA ALA A 84 21.06 3.96 -1.18
C ALA A 84 21.49 2.48 -1.15
N LEU A 85 20.60 1.54 -0.85
CA LEU A 85 20.94 0.13 -0.73
C LEU A 85 21.31 -0.48 -2.10
N PRO A 86 22.44 -1.20 -2.20
CA PRO A 86 22.75 -1.97 -3.39
C PRO A 86 21.63 -2.99 -3.69
N GLY A 87 21.21 -3.08 -4.96
CA GLY A 87 20.16 -4.01 -5.39
C GLY A 87 18.74 -3.45 -5.32
N VAL A 88 18.46 -2.43 -4.52
CA VAL A 88 17.18 -1.73 -4.54
C VAL A 88 17.13 -0.78 -5.74
N ARG A 89 16.18 -1.02 -6.64
CA ARG A 89 16.02 -0.25 -7.88
C ARG A 89 14.88 0.76 -7.81
N GLU A 90 13.90 0.50 -6.96
CA GLU A 90 12.71 1.34 -6.85
C GLU A 90 12.25 1.45 -5.39
N VAL A 91 12.13 2.68 -4.90
CA VAL A 91 11.54 2.98 -3.59
C VAL A 91 10.26 3.76 -3.82
N ASP A 92 9.15 3.20 -3.38
CA ASP A 92 7.82 3.78 -3.48
C ASP A 92 7.26 4.11 -2.09
N MET A 93 6.19 4.88 -2.04
CA MET A 93 5.45 5.13 -0.80
C MET A 93 3.94 5.04 -1.03
N THR A 94 3.21 4.51 -0.04
CA THR A 94 1.75 4.65 0.04
C THR A 94 1.42 5.59 1.19
N THR A 95 0.63 6.63 0.95
CA THR A 95 0.31 7.69 1.91
C THR A 95 -1.13 8.20 1.71
N ASN A 96 -1.71 8.81 2.74
CA ASN A 96 -2.96 9.58 2.60
C ASN A 96 -2.74 10.98 2.00
N GLY A 97 -1.51 11.40 1.82
CA GLY A 97 -1.11 12.62 1.13
C GLY A 97 -1.13 13.91 1.96
N ILE A 98 -1.74 13.93 3.14
CA ILE A 98 -1.98 15.16 3.92
C ILE A 98 -0.67 15.92 4.26
N LEU A 99 0.41 15.20 4.53
CA LEU A 99 1.71 15.79 4.88
C LEU A 99 2.67 15.97 3.68
N LEU A 100 2.22 15.67 2.46
CA LEU A 100 3.05 15.88 1.25
C LEU A 100 3.40 17.35 0.96
N PRO A 101 2.59 18.37 1.30
CA PRO A 101 3.01 19.77 1.12
C PRO A 101 4.37 20.09 1.75
N GLU A 102 4.67 19.47 2.89
CA GLU A 102 5.94 19.68 3.61
C GLU A 102 7.03 18.66 3.19
N LEU A 103 6.65 17.44 2.83
CA LEU A 103 7.57 16.31 2.71
C LEU A 103 7.82 15.83 1.27
N ALA A 104 7.03 16.23 0.28
CA ALA A 104 7.18 15.74 -1.09
C ALA A 104 8.58 16.01 -1.66
N ARG A 105 9.07 17.26 -1.56
CA ARG A 105 10.40 17.62 -2.05
C ARG A 105 11.52 16.91 -1.30
N PRO A 106 11.60 16.94 0.06
CA PRO A 106 12.60 16.20 0.81
C PRO A 106 12.62 14.69 0.49
N LEU A 107 11.46 14.06 0.29
CA LEU A 107 11.36 12.65 -0.09
C LEU A 107 11.86 12.39 -1.52
N ARG A 108 11.55 13.30 -2.45
CA ARG A 108 12.06 13.20 -3.83
C ARG A 108 13.58 13.28 -3.86
N GLU A 109 14.17 14.21 -3.11
CA GLU A 109 15.61 14.38 -2.96
C GLU A 109 16.27 13.20 -2.21
N ALA A 110 15.54 12.53 -1.32
CA ALA A 110 15.98 11.33 -0.63
C ALA A 110 15.92 10.06 -1.51
N GLY A 111 15.46 10.15 -2.77
CA GLY A 111 15.43 9.02 -3.70
C GLY A 111 14.08 8.30 -3.79
N LEU A 112 12.99 8.90 -3.29
CA LEU A 112 11.66 8.33 -3.50
C LEU A 112 11.28 8.42 -5.00
N HIS A 113 10.89 7.28 -5.59
CA HIS A 113 10.59 7.20 -7.02
C HIS A 113 9.13 7.51 -7.32
N ARG A 114 8.20 6.94 -6.57
CA ARG A 114 6.76 7.02 -6.86
C ARG A 114 5.89 7.13 -5.60
N LEU A 115 4.75 7.78 -5.78
CA LEU A 115 3.72 7.89 -4.76
C LEU A 115 2.46 7.12 -5.16
N ASN A 116 1.87 6.42 -4.19
CA ASN A 116 0.49 6.01 -4.22
C ASN A 116 -0.25 6.82 -3.15
N VAL A 117 -1.21 7.62 -3.55
CA VAL A 117 -2.04 8.41 -2.63
C VAL A 117 -3.38 7.70 -2.47
N SER A 118 -3.79 7.47 -1.22
CA SER A 118 -5.10 6.88 -0.91
C SER A 118 -6.15 7.97 -0.83
N LEU A 119 -7.19 7.87 -1.67
CA LEU A 119 -8.29 8.85 -1.74
C LEU A 119 -9.56 8.13 -2.20
N ASP A 120 -10.44 7.80 -1.28
CA ASP A 120 -11.59 6.94 -1.55
C ASP A 120 -12.84 7.70 -2.02
N THR A 121 -12.85 9.05 -1.95
CA THR A 121 -13.96 9.89 -2.39
C THR A 121 -13.47 11.28 -2.78
N LEU A 122 -14.16 11.91 -3.73
CA LEU A 122 -13.97 13.29 -4.18
C LEU A 122 -14.95 14.26 -3.50
N ARG A 123 -15.77 13.78 -2.54
CA ARG A 123 -16.79 14.58 -1.83
C ARG A 123 -16.31 14.89 -0.41
N PRO A 124 -16.22 16.19 -0.03
CA PRO A 124 -15.69 16.61 1.27
C PRO A 124 -16.40 16.01 2.48
N ASP A 125 -17.71 15.94 2.43
CA ASP A 125 -18.55 15.36 3.49
C ASP A 125 -18.30 13.86 3.67
N ARG A 126 -18.21 13.10 2.57
CA ARG A 126 -17.88 11.68 2.58
C ARG A 126 -16.44 11.43 3.04
N TYR A 127 -15.51 12.29 2.61
CA TYR A 127 -14.12 12.18 3.05
C TYR A 127 -13.99 12.37 4.57
N ALA A 128 -14.64 13.42 5.12
CA ALA A 128 -14.67 13.65 6.56
C ALA A 128 -15.34 12.50 7.31
N HIS A 129 -16.46 11.96 6.78
CA HIS A 129 -17.16 10.82 7.36
C HIS A 129 -16.28 9.55 7.39
N LEU A 130 -15.62 9.23 6.28
CA LEU A 130 -14.80 8.02 6.14
C LEU A 130 -13.55 8.08 6.99
N THR A 131 -12.83 9.20 6.92
CA THR A 131 -11.53 9.38 7.56
C THR A 131 -11.61 9.81 9.02
N ARG A 132 -12.78 10.29 9.46
CA ARG A 132 -13.11 10.84 10.79
C ARG A 132 -12.36 12.12 11.17
N LEU A 133 -11.11 12.28 10.77
CA LEU A 133 -10.22 13.38 11.18
C LEU A 133 -9.72 14.24 10.02
N GLY A 134 -9.89 13.78 8.78
CA GLY A 134 -9.29 14.43 7.61
C GLY A 134 -10.23 15.41 6.91
N ARG A 135 -9.63 16.27 6.10
CA ARG A 135 -10.29 17.17 5.16
C ARG A 135 -9.81 16.83 3.76
N LEU A 136 -10.72 16.81 2.79
CA LEU A 136 -10.40 16.48 1.39
C LEU A 136 -9.39 17.46 0.79
N GLU A 137 -9.52 18.74 1.14
CA GLU A 137 -8.65 19.82 0.65
C GLU A 137 -7.18 19.56 0.98
N ASP A 138 -6.89 18.97 2.16
CA ASP A 138 -5.52 18.66 2.60
C ASP A 138 -4.91 17.53 1.74
N ALA A 139 -5.68 16.49 1.42
CA ALA A 139 -5.25 15.41 0.54
C ALA A 139 -5.03 15.91 -0.91
N LEU A 140 -5.91 16.78 -1.42
CA LEU A 140 -5.77 17.41 -2.73
C LEU A 140 -4.56 18.38 -2.77
N ALA A 141 -4.28 19.11 -1.70
CA ALA A 141 -3.07 19.91 -1.57
C ALA A 141 -1.81 19.03 -1.66
N GLY A 142 -1.86 17.86 -1.00
CA GLY A 142 -0.78 16.87 -1.09
C GLY A 142 -0.54 16.35 -2.51
N LEU A 143 -1.59 16.07 -3.27
CA LEU A 143 -1.47 15.67 -4.69
C LEU A 143 -0.83 16.76 -5.55
N ARG A 144 -1.19 18.04 -5.32
CA ARG A 144 -0.55 19.18 -6.00
C ARG A 144 0.93 19.28 -5.65
N ALA A 145 1.26 19.21 -4.36
CA ALA A 145 2.64 19.25 -3.89
C ALA A 145 3.49 18.09 -4.44
N ALA A 146 2.91 16.89 -4.60
CA ALA A 146 3.57 15.77 -5.26
C ALA A 146 3.92 16.09 -6.71
N ALA A 147 2.98 16.65 -7.47
CA ALA A 147 3.21 17.04 -8.86
C ALA A 147 4.29 18.13 -8.98
N GLU A 148 4.24 19.15 -8.13
CA GLU A 148 5.23 20.26 -8.05
C GLU A 148 6.64 19.77 -7.65
N ALA A 149 6.72 18.71 -6.82
CA ALA A 149 7.98 18.05 -6.48
C ALA A 149 8.51 17.12 -7.58
N GLY A 150 7.82 17.01 -8.73
CA GLY A 150 8.24 16.23 -9.89
C GLY A 150 7.93 14.73 -9.79
N PHE A 151 6.97 14.32 -8.98
CA PHE A 151 6.47 12.95 -9.00
C PHE A 151 5.55 12.76 -10.21
N THR A 152 6.03 11.98 -11.19
CA THR A 152 5.24 11.60 -12.37
C THR A 152 4.63 10.21 -12.20
N GLY A 153 3.45 9.98 -12.78
CA GLY A 153 2.79 8.67 -12.69
C GLY A 153 2.34 8.31 -11.29
N THR A 154 1.99 9.32 -10.48
CA THR A 154 1.35 9.13 -9.17
C THR A 154 0.10 8.26 -9.32
N LYS A 155 -0.09 7.34 -8.39
CA LYS A 155 -1.25 6.45 -8.36
C LYS A 155 -2.23 6.92 -7.31
N LEU A 156 -3.50 6.97 -7.68
CA LEU A 156 -4.60 7.26 -6.78
C LEU A 156 -5.30 5.95 -6.43
N ASN A 157 -5.16 5.49 -5.20
CA ASN A 157 -5.81 4.27 -4.73
C ASN A 157 -7.19 4.62 -4.18
N VAL A 158 -8.22 3.92 -4.68
CA VAL A 158 -9.63 4.07 -4.30
C VAL A 158 -10.14 2.69 -3.87
N VAL A 159 -10.49 2.51 -2.60
CA VAL A 159 -11.15 1.29 -2.14
C VAL A 159 -12.63 1.38 -2.52
N LEU A 160 -13.11 0.42 -3.29
CA LEU A 160 -14.51 0.36 -3.72
C LEU A 160 -15.43 -0.08 -2.57
N MET A 161 -16.49 0.68 -2.34
CA MET A 161 -17.48 0.41 -1.31
C MET A 161 -18.89 0.69 -1.83
N ALA A 162 -19.72 -0.36 -1.91
CA ALA A 162 -21.11 -0.27 -2.36
C ALA A 162 -21.94 0.68 -1.48
N GLY A 163 -22.71 1.57 -2.10
CA GLY A 163 -23.54 2.56 -1.42
C GLY A 163 -22.75 3.69 -0.75
N PHE A 164 -21.43 3.76 -0.96
CA PHE A 164 -20.60 4.83 -0.40
C PHE A 164 -19.91 5.66 -1.49
N ASN A 165 -19.13 5.04 -2.38
CA ASN A 165 -18.40 5.74 -3.44
C ASN A 165 -18.56 5.11 -4.83
N ASP A 166 -19.46 4.17 -4.96
CA ASP A 166 -19.79 3.53 -6.23
C ASP A 166 -20.38 4.52 -7.26
N ASP A 167 -21.06 5.58 -6.80
CA ASP A 167 -21.54 6.67 -7.64
C ASP A 167 -20.47 7.69 -8.07
N GLU A 168 -19.23 7.56 -7.59
CA GLU A 168 -18.09 8.41 -7.95
C GLU A 168 -17.11 7.72 -8.92
N ILE A 169 -17.42 6.49 -9.37
CA ILE A 169 -16.53 5.72 -10.26
C ILE A 169 -16.23 6.50 -11.55
N GLU A 170 -17.25 7.06 -12.19
CA GLU A 170 -17.11 7.83 -13.42
C GLU A 170 -16.31 9.12 -13.20
N ASP A 171 -16.51 9.79 -12.06
CA ASP A 171 -15.75 10.99 -11.69
C ASP A 171 -14.26 10.69 -11.50
N PHE A 172 -13.93 9.60 -10.82
CA PHE A 172 -12.55 9.15 -10.68
C PHE A 172 -11.91 8.75 -12.02
N VAL A 173 -12.65 8.06 -12.88
CA VAL A 173 -12.19 7.69 -14.23
C VAL A 173 -11.94 8.94 -15.06
N ALA A 174 -12.81 9.96 -14.98
CA ALA A 174 -12.67 11.23 -15.68
C ALA A 174 -11.36 11.97 -15.36
N LEU A 175 -10.83 11.83 -14.15
CA LEU A 175 -9.51 12.39 -13.79
C LEU A 175 -8.40 11.88 -14.71
N THR A 176 -8.50 10.66 -15.22
CA THR A 176 -7.49 10.08 -16.13
C THR A 176 -7.50 10.66 -17.53
N ALA A 177 -8.58 11.36 -17.91
CA ALA A 177 -8.63 12.11 -19.18
C ALA A 177 -7.69 13.33 -19.12
N GLU A 178 -7.67 14.03 -17.98
CA GLU A 178 -6.99 15.31 -17.80
C GLU A 178 -5.59 15.19 -17.21
N TYR A 179 -5.39 14.23 -16.29
CA TYR A 179 -4.14 14.10 -15.53
C TYR A 179 -3.39 12.81 -15.88
N PRO A 180 -2.03 12.84 -15.93
CA PRO A 180 -1.19 11.67 -16.20
C PRO A 180 -1.00 10.84 -14.92
N LEU A 181 -2.11 10.42 -14.29
CA LEU A 181 -2.13 9.60 -13.09
C LEU A 181 -2.79 8.24 -13.36
N GLU A 182 -2.59 7.27 -12.47
CA GLU A 182 -3.25 5.98 -12.55
C GLU A 182 -4.24 5.87 -11.37
N VAL A 183 -5.56 5.96 -11.68
CA VAL A 183 -6.60 5.66 -10.69
C VAL A 183 -6.71 4.15 -10.53
N ARG A 184 -6.53 3.66 -9.30
CA ARG A 184 -6.59 2.25 -8.94
C ARG A 184 -7.77 1.95 -8.06
N PHE A 185 -8.78 1.34 -8.59
CA PHE A 185 -9.88 0.79 -7.83
C PHE A 185 -9.46 -0.54 -7.20
N ILE A 186 -9.69 -0.67 -5.92
CA ILE A 186 -9.26 -1.81 -5.10
C ILE A 186 -10.48 -2.41 -4.43
N GLU A 187 -10.72 -3.69 -4.61
CA GLU A 187 -11.78 -4.39 -3.89
C GLU A 187 -11.52 -4.36 -2.39
N LEU A 188 -12.56 -4.03 -1.62
CA LEU A 188 -12.52 -4.09 -0.16
C LEU A 188 -12.30 -5.54 0.30
N MET A 189 -11.28 -5.72 1.12
CA MET A 189 -10.95 -7.03 1.71
C MET A 189 -11.57 -7.16 3.10
N PRO A 190 -12.18 -8.31 3.45
CA PRO A 190 -12.80 -8.54 4.75
C PRO A 190 -11.72 -8.75 5.82
N MET A 191 -11.13 -7.66 6.31
CA MET A 191 -10.10 -7.67 7.35
C MET A 191 -10.20 -6.45 8.27
N GLY A 192 -9.76 -6.62 9.51
CA GLY A 192 -9.77 -5.55 10.51
C GLY A 192 -11.17 -5.02 10.75
N GLN A 193 -11.38 -3.73 10.49
CA GLN A 193 -12.66 -3.01 10.68
C GLN A 193 -13.53 -2.99 9.42
N ALA A 194 -13.13 -3.66 8.33
CA ALA A 194 -13.86 -3.64 7.08
C ALA A 194 -15.19 -4.40 7.20
N ASP A 195 -16.28 -3.75 6.79
CA ASP A 195 -17.60 -4.37 6.69
C ASP A 195 -17.71 -5.11 5.33
N ALA A 196 -17.87 -6.42 5.37
CA ALA A 196 -18.04 -7.22 4.16
C ALA A 196 -19.36 -6.91 3.42
N GLY A 197 -20.35 -6.31 4.10
CA GLY A 197 -21.65 -5.95 3.51
C GLY A 197 -21.56 -4.84 2.45
N VAL A 198 -20.46 -4.08 2.42
CA VAL A 198 -20.24 -3.02 1.42
C VAL A 198 -19.26 -3.45 0.30
N TYR A 199 -19.02 -4.74 0.14
CA TYR A 199 -18.18 -5.26 -0.94
C TYR A 199 -18.74 -4.91 -2.33
N LEU A 200 -17.86 -4.44 -3.22
CA LEU A 200 -18.18 -4.13 -4.61
C LEU A 200 -17.10 -4.74 -5.51
N PRO A 201 -17.45 -5.62 -6.49
CA PRO A 201 -16.48 -6.22 -7.40
C PRO A 201 -15.87 -5.17 -8.33
N GLY A 202 -14.59 -5.38 -8.68
CA GLY A 202 -13.84 -4.47 -9.56
C GLY A 202 -14.44 -4.32 -10.95
N ASP A 203 -15.06 -5.37 -11.49
CA ASP A 203 -15.69 -5.36 -12.81
C ASP A 203 -16.84 -4.33 -12.92
N THR A 204 -17.45 -3.88 -11.79
CA THR A 204 -18.42 -2.79 -11.76
C THR A 204 -17.89 -1.51 -12.41
N VAL A 205 -16.57 -1.25 -12.32
CA VAL A 205 -15.92 -0.11 -12.98
C VAL A 205 -16.06 -0.23 -14.50
N LEU A 206 -15.89 -1.43 -15.04
CA LEU A 206 -15.97 -1.68 -16.50
C LEU A 206 -17.43 -1.65 -16.99
N GLU A 207 -18.37 -2.08 -16.18
CA GLU A 207 -19.80 -2.02 -16.49
C GLU A 207 -20.29 -0.57 -16.61
N ARG A 208 -19.80 0.32 -15.71
CA ARG A 208 -20.14 1.75 -15.70
C ARG A 208 -19.36 2.53 -16.76
N CYS A 209 -18.09 2.21 -16.98
CA CYS A 209 -17.19 2.94 -17.88
C CYS A 209 -16.86 2.10 -19.12
N ARG A 210 -17.85 1.80 -19.96
CA ARG A 210 -17.75 0.92 -21.12
C ARG A 210 -16.81 1.41 -22.22
N SER A 211 -16.40 2.68 -22.20
CA SER A 211 -15.43 3.28 -23.13
C SER A 211 -13.97 2.93 -22.81
N LEU A 212 -13.72 2.29 -21.67
CA LEU A 212 -12.37 1.89 -21.26
C LEU A 212 -11.80 0.80 -22.19
N VAL A 213 -10.61 1.04 -22.72
CA VAL A 213 -9.89 0.09 -23.59
C VAL A 213 -8.78 -0.58 -22.79
N PRO A 214 -8.64 -1.92 -22.82
CA PRO A 214 -7.61 -2.63 -22.07
C PRO A 214 -6.21 -2.26 -22.56
N VAL A 215 -5.24 -2.20 -21.61
CA VAL A 215 -3.81 -2.03 -21.88
C VAL A 215 -3.00 -3.05 -21.07
N GLU A 216 -1.71 -3.16 -21.33
CA GLU A 216 -0.82 -4.09 -20.63
C GLU A 216 -0.94 -3.98 -19.09
N PRO A 217 -1.08 -5.11 -18.38
CA PRO A 217 -1.14 -5.14 -16.92
C PRO A 217 0.14 -4.60 -16.26
N SER A 218 0.06 -4.14 -15.02
CA SER A 218 1.23 -3.73 -14.25
C SER A 218 1.20 -4.30 -12.83
N GLY A 219 2.11 -5.21 -12.55
CA GLY A 219 2.14 -5.94 -11.30
C GLY A 219 0.87 -6.77 -11.12
N VAL A 220 0.08 -6.46 -10.10
CA VAL A 220 -1.19 -7.16 -9.82
C VAL A 220 -2.41 -6.47 -10.43
N ALA A 221 -2.27 -5.24 -10.94
CA ALA A 221 -3.38 -4.49 -11.49
C ALA A 221 -3.62 -4.86 -12.96
N ARG A 222 -4.86 -5.22 -13.32
CA ARG A 222 -5.37 -5.15 -14.69
C ARG A 222 -5.54 -3.67 -15.04
N ARG A 223 -5.28 -3.25 -16.26
CA ARG A 223 -5.29 -1.83 -16.62
C ARG A 223 -6.06 -1.52 -17.88
N TRP A 224 -6.63 -0.32 -17.88
CA TRP A 224 -7.38 0.26 -19.00
C TRP A 224 -7.01 1.73 -19.21
N ARG A 225 -7.44 2.27 -20.32
CA ARG A 225 -7.31 3.69 -20.67
C ARG A 225 -8.59 4.21 -21.31
N LEU A 226 -8.96 5.44 -20.97
CA LEU A 226 -9.92 6.19 -21.76
C LEU A 226 -9.29 6.53 -23.13
N PRO A 227 -10.01 6.40 -24.26
CA PRO A 227 -9.53 6.89 -25.56
C PRO A 227 -9.16 8.37 -25.48
N GLY A 228 -7.91 8.70 -25.87
CA GLY A 228 -7.37 10.05 -25.76
C GLY A 228 -6.96 10.49 -24.34
N GLY A 229 -7.18 9.69 -23.32
CA GLY A 229 -6.82 10.03 -21.94
C GLY A 229 -5.32 10.01 -21.68
N LYS A 230 -4.87 10.89 -20.77
CA LYS A 230 -3.47 11.03 -20.36
C LYS A 230 -3.04 9.99 -19.35
N GLY A 231 -3.97 9.54 -18.51
CA GLY A 231 -3.75 8.60 -17.41
C GLY A 231 -4.23 7.19 -17.68
N LEU A 232 -4.33 6.40 -16.63
CA LEU A 232 -4.72 5.00 -16.67
C LEU A 232 -5.74 4.68 -15.56
N VAL A 233 -6.55 3.67 -15.81
CA VAL A 233 -7.42 3.03 -14.80
C VAL A 233 -6.86 1.65 -14.50
N GLY A 234 -6.70 1.31 -13.22
CA GLY A 234 -6.24 0.01 -12.76
C GLY A 234 -7.28 -0.66 -11.87
N LEU A 235 -7.43 -1.97 -11.97
CA LEU A 235 -8.25 -2.77 -11.05
C LEU A 235 -7.35 -3.71 -10.26
N ILE A 236 -7.48 -3.69 -8.93
CA ILE A 236 -6.81 -4.62 -8.00
C ILE A 236 -7.91 -5.43 -7.31
N GLU A 237 -7.97 -6.69 -7.65
CA GLU A 237 -9.13 -7.53 -7.40
C GLU A 237 -8.74 -8.80 -6.60
N PRO A 238 -8.42 -8.64 -5.32
CA PRO A 238 -8.01 -9.76 -4.48
C PRO A 238 -9.12 -10.78 -4.22
N MET A 239 -10.39 -10.38 -4.35
CA MET A 239 -11.54 -11.22 -4.06
C MET A 239 -12.07 -11.91 -5.31
N SER A 240 -12.35 -11.16 -6.39
CA SER A 240 -12.95 -11.67 -7.62
C SER A 240 -11.92 -12.25 -8.60
N HIS A 241 -10.79 -11.61 -8.80
CA HIS A 241 -9.73 -12.02 -9.73
C HIS A 241 -8.38 -12.17 -9.00
N ARG A 242 -8.31 -13.23 -8.18
CA ARG A 242 -7.13 -13.49 -7.34
C ARG A 242 -5.83 -13.58 -8.14
N PHE A 243 -4.82 -12.87 -7.68
CA PHE A 243 -3.48 -12.81 -8.29
C PHE A 243 -2.39 -13.51 -7.47
N CYS A 244 -2.75 -14.40 -6.55
CA CYS A 244 -1.82 -15.07 -5.64
C CYS A 244 -0.71 -15.83 -6.39
N GLY A 245 -1.00 -16.48 -7.51
CA GLY A 245 -0.03 -17.23 -8.30
C GLY A 245 1.14 -16.39 -8.86
N ARG A 246 0.97 -15.06 -8.97
CA ARG A 246 2.01 -14.12 -9.42
C ARG A 246 2.38 -13.07 -8.36
N CYS A 247 2.01 -13.29 -7.08
CA CYS A 247 2.30 -12.36 -6.01
C CYS A 247 3.76 -12.44 -5.57
N ASP A 248 4.52 -11.40 -5.83
CA ASP A 248 5.95 -11.23 -5.56
C ASP A 248 6.26 -10.56 -4.20
N ARG A 249 5.26 -10.40 -3.32
CA ARG A 249 5.33 -9.51 -2.15
C ARG A 249 5.58 -10.26 -0.86
N ILE A 250 6.44 -9.68 -0.01
CA ILE A 250 6.53 -9.92 1.43
C ILE A 250 6.33 -8.61 2.18
N ARG A 251 6.10 -8.68 3.50
CA ARG A 251 5.89 -7.51 4.34
C ARG A 251 6.74 -7.58 5.60
N ILE A 252 7.22 -6.42 6.05
CA ILE A 252 7.80 -6.26 7.38
C ILE A 252 6.98 -5.19 8.09
N THR A 253 6.54 -5.50 9.30
CA THR A 253 5.73 -4.61 10.15
C THR A 253 6.62 -3.64 10.92
N ALA A 254 6.05 -2.55 11.44
CA ALA A 254 6.79 -1.53 12.19
C ALA A 254 7.42 -2.05 13.50
N ASP A 255 6.87 -3.15 14.05
CA ASP A 255 7.41 -3.86 15.21
C ASP A 255 8.41 -4.98 14.83
N GLY A 256 8.86 -5.02 13.57
CA GLY A 256 9.93 -5.90 13.08
C GLY A 256 9.52 -7.37 12.90
N ARG A 257 8.32 -7.61 12.39
CA ARG A 257 7.85 -8.96 12.04
C ARG A 257 7.69 -9.11 10.53
N LEU A 258 8.18 -10.20 9.99
CA LEU A 258 7.97 -10.54 8.59
C LEU A 258 6.64 -11.31 8.46
N LYS A 259 5.78 -10.84 7.55
CA LYS A 259 4.56 -11.52 7.10
C LYS A 259 4.74 -11.99 5.66
N PRO A 260 4.70 -13.30 5.41
CA PRO A 260 4.79 -13.85 4.05
C PRO A 260 3.62 -13.42 3.14
N CYS A 261 2.44 -13.24 3.73
CA CYS A 261 1.22 -12.81 3.06
C CYS A 261 0.47 -11.77 3.92
N LEU A 262 -0.26 -10.86 3.30
CA LEU A 262 -1.11 -9.88 4.00
C LEU A 262 -2.09 -10.58 4.94
N HIS A 263 -2.69 -11.67 4.46
CA HIS A 263 -3.81 -12.36 5.10
C HIS A 263 -3.39 -13.52 6.01
N SER A 264 -2.10 -13.90 6.02
CA SER A 264 -1.61 -14.96 6.90
C SER A 264 -1.55 -14.51 8.35
N SER A 265 -1.93 -15.39 9.29
CA SER A 265 -1.66 -15.23 10.71
C SER A 265 -0.17 -15.44 11.05
N GLN A 266 0.58 -16.13 10.18
CA GLN A 266 1.98 -16.42 10.38
C GLN A 266 2.83 -15.14 10.36
N GLU A 267 3.67 -15.00 11.39
CA GLU A 267 4.65 -13.92 11.54
C GLU A 267 5.99 -14.48 12.01
N ILE A 268 7.08 -13.96 11.48
CA ILE A 268 8.44 -14.31 11.89
C ILE A 268 9.07 -13.08 12.52
N ILE A 269 9.60 -13.23 13.73
CA ILE A 269 10.26 -12.13 14.46
C ILE A 269 11.61 -11.89 13.79
N LEU A 270 11.82 -10.68 13.29
CA LEU A 270 13.10 -10.23 12.73
C LEU A 270 13.84 -9.32 13.69
N ARG A 271 13.12 -8.62 14.55
CA ARG A 271 13.67 -7.64 15.46
C ARG A 271 14.64 -8.28 16.44
N GLY A 272 15.80 -7.65 16.62
CA GLY A 272 16.90 -8.16 17.43
C GLY A 272 17.76 -9.22 16.73
N LEU A 273 17.41 -9.64 15.51
CA LEU A 273 18.27 -10.48 14.68
C LEU A 273 19.16 -9.61 13.79
N HIS A 274 20.41 -10.06 13.56
CA HIS A 274 21.40 -9.38 12.74
C HIS A 274 22.14 -10.37 11.85
N GLY A 275 22.83 -9.87 10.83
CA GLY A 275 23.72 -10.66 9.99
C GLY A 275 23.06 -11.91 9.39
N GLU A 276 23.67 -13.08 9.61
CA GLU A 276 23.19 -14.34 9.01
C GLU A 276 21.88 -14.84 9.65
N GLU A 277 21.63 -14.58 10.94
CA GLU A 277 20.36 -14.94 11.60
C GLU A 277 19.19 -14.19 10.98
N LEU A 278 19.34 -12.88 10.77
CA LEU A 278 18.33 -12.05 10.08
C LEU A 278 18.12 -12.53 8.64
N ARG A 279 19.20 -12.88 7.93
CA ARG A 279 19.15 -13.40 6.56
C ARG A 279 18.38 -14.71 6.50
N GLN A 280 18.67 -15.64 7.42
CA GLN A 280 17.98 -16.93 7.47
C GLN A 280 16.49 -16.74 7.80
N ALA A 281 16.13 -15.88 8.75
CA ALA A 281 14.74 -15.58 9.11
C ALA A 281 13.96 -15.00 7.92
N ILE A 282 14.57 -14.12 7.11
CA ILE A 282 13.94 -13.58 5.89
C ILE A 282 13.77 -14.68 4.83
N ARG A 283 14.75 -15.55 4.63
CA ARG A 283 14.65 -16.72 3.72
C ARG A 283 13.51 -17.66 4.14
N ASP A 284 13.41 -17.96 5.42
CA ASP A 284 12.35 -18.79 5.98
C ASP A 284 10.98 -18.16 5.76
N GLY A 285 10.87 -16.84 5.95
CA GLY A 285 9.67 -16.09 5.67
C GLY A 285 9.24 -16.13 4.20
N ILE A 286 10.20 -16.02 3.28
CA ILE A 286 9.92 -16.16 1.84
C ILE A 286 9.46 -17.59 1.54
N ALA A 287 10.15 -18.60 2.10
CA ALA A 287 9.79 -20.01 1.91
C ALA A 287 8.43 -20.37 2.54
N ALA A 288 8.03 -19.69 3.60
CA ALA A 288 6.73 -19.90 4.28
C ALA A 288 5.54 -19.22 3.57
N LYS A 289 5.78 -18.49 2.46
CA LYS A 289 4.70 -17.80 1.74
C LYS A 289 3.64 -18.81 1.24
N PRO A 290 2.36 -18.63 1.63
CA PRO A 290 1.29 -19.54 1.23
C PRO A 290 1.04 -19.45 -0.28
N GLU A 291 0.55 -20.54 -0.87
CA GLU A 291 0.17 -20.56 -2.27
C GLU A 291 -0.88 -19.50 -2.57
N ARG A 292 -1.92 -19.42 -1.74
CA ARG A 292 -3.00 -18.43 -1.85
C ARG A 292 -3.59 -18.07 -0.49
N HIS A 293 -4.37 -17.02 -0.44
CA HIS A 293 -5.26 -16.72 0.70
C HIS A 293 -6.62 -17.39 0.50
N HIS A 294 -7.36 -17.54 1.60
CA HIS A 294 -8.66 -18.21 1.63
C HIS A 294 -9.81 -17.29 2.03
N MET A 295 -9.66 -15.95 1.89
CA MET A 295 -10.68 -14.98 2.32
C MET A 295 -12.06 -15.20 1.68
N ALA A 296 -12.12 -15.61 0.40
CA ALA A 296 -13.38 -15.83 -0.28
C ALA A 296 -14.11 -17.07 0.26
N GLU A 297 -13.35 -18.08 0.69
CA GLU A 297 -13.88 -19.32 1.26
C GLU A 297 -14.25 -19.16 2.74
N GLU A 298 -13.46 -18.38 3.50
CA GLU A 298 -13.58 -18.20 4.95
C GLU A 298 -14.41 -16.96 5.34
N GLY A 299 -14.73 -16.10 4.36
CA GLY A 299 -15.46 -14.84 4.59
C GLY A 299 -14.66 -13.76 5.34
N ARG A 300 -13.42 -14.05 5.72
CA ARG A 300 -12.53 -13.12 6.45
C ARG A 300 -11.06 -13.41 6.23
N SER A 301 -10.22 -12.44 6.56
CA SER A 301 -8.78 -12.62 6.63
C SER A 301 -8.37 -13.40 7.89
N GLN A 302 -7.34 -14.23 7.79
CA GLN A 302 -6.78 -15.00 8.91
C GLN A 302 -5.89 -14.15 9.83
N THR A 303 -5.47 -12.96 9.41
CA THR A 303 -4.69 -12.06 10.26
C THR A 303 -5.57 -11.39 11.31
N GLU A 304 -5.08 -11.29 12.53
CA GLU A 304 -5.72 -10.55 13.63
C GLU A 304 -5.36 -9.06 13.62
N ARG A 305 -4.32 -8.67 12.88
CA ARG A 305 -3.89 -7.28 12.78
C ARG A 305 -4.81 -6.44 11.90
N ASN A 306 -5.01 -5.21 12.29
CA ASN A 306 -5.62 -4.19 11.45
C ASN A 306 -4.68 -3.77 10.31
N MET A 307 -5.23 -3.15 9.25
CA MET A 307 -4.46 -2.76 8.07
C MET A 307 -3.30 -1.81 8.40
N ASN A 308 -3.50 -0.87 9.32
CA ASN A 308 -2.48 0.09 9.75
C ASN A 308 -1.28 -0.56 10.46
N GLU A 309 -1.47 -1.71 11.09
CA GLU A 309 -0.41 -2.44 11.79
C GLU A 309 0.45 -3.29 10.85
N ILE A 310 -0.07 -3.60 9.66
CA ILE A 310 0.62 -4.42 8.65
C ILE A 310 1.28 -3.54 7.57
N GLY A 311 0.74 -2.38 7.34
CA GLY A 311 1.12 -1.49 6.25
C GLY A 311 0.34 -1.77 4.97
N GLY A 312 -0.77 -1.07 4.83
CA GLY A 312 -1.74 -1.15 3.72
C GLY A 312 -1.23 -0.61 2.39
#